data_346e0ab33b2f6c7ef45f70fedb5e31c6
#
_entry.id   346e0ab33b2f6c7ef45f70fedb5e31c6
#
_cell.length_a   1.000
_cell.length_b   1.000
_cell.length_c   1.000
_cell.angle_alpha   90.00
_cell.angle_beta   90.00
_cell.angle_gamma   90.00
#
_symmetry.space_group_name_H-M   'P 1'
#
loop_
_entity.id
_entity.type
_entity.pdbx_description
1 polymer ?
#
loop_
_entity_poly.entity_id
_entity_poly.type
_entity_poly.pdbx_seq_one_letter_code
_entity_poly.pdbx_strand_id
1 'polypeptide(L)'
;MKSRTVIIGGGMSGLACAIRLEKENHDYLLIEKSARLGGRVGSIYEDGYIFDIGFQVYNTAYSTTNSLLDLDALDLKIFKPGSIIHDGKRFQIISDPFRDMSQLFTSLFSSVATISDKFRVLSLKLDLSNYSINNDNSDDTSTFKYLRSRGFSDKFIELFFRPFFSGIFLENKLETSSKFFKYVFSKFSKGMAALPSNGMQKIPDIICKQVSNDSIMMNSNARGISTDNVVKLETSKVIKADNIVLTGNSNKLIGCKPINYNAVTNLYFSSENFPENGNYIHLFPKDDIINNIAFLSAISSNYSSSSNCLISVSIVGIHIDNGSLRKNIQQKLSNYFGGKKNNYEFLRSYVIQQATIDQPTNYFFHNKSSIKENIIIAGDCNVH
;
A
#
# COMPACT_ATOMS: atom_id res chain seq x y z
N MET A 1 -23.37 -26.70 21.34
CA MET A 1 -23.51 -25.38 20.66
C MET A 1 -22.28 -25.22 19.79
N LYS A 2 -22.43 -24.72 18.56
CA LYS A 2 -21.25 -24.39 17.74
C LYS A 2 -20.47 -23.24 18.39
N SER A 3 -19.17 -23.35 18.44
CA SER A 3 -18.29 -22.29 18.97
C SER A 3 -18.38 -21.06 18.08
N ARG A 4 -18.64 -19.88 18.65
CA ARG A 4 -18.78 -18.62 17.90
C ARG A 4 -17.52 -17.80 17.94
N THR A 5 -17.03 -17.43 16.76
CA THR A 5 -15.88 -16.51 16.63
C THR A 5 -16.36 -15.09 16.32
N VAL A 6 -15.89 -14.09 17.08
CA VAL A 6 -16.12 -12.67 16.77
C VAL A 6 -14.84 -12.07 16.17
N ILE A 7 -14.98 -11.56 14.94
CA ILE A 7 -13.89 -10.86 14.22
C ILE A 7 -14.11 -9.36 14.39
N ILE A 8 -13.13 -8.63 14.92
CA ILE A 8 -13.20 -7.17 15.11
C ILE A 8 -12.33 -6.48 14.07
N GLY A 9 -12.99 -5.82 13.13
CA GLY A 9 -12.44 -5.07 12.01
C GLY A 9 -12.66 -5.75 10.66
N GLY A 10 -13.39 -5.06 9.77
CA GLY A 10 -13.73 -5.48 8.41
C GLY A 10 -12.69 -5.09 7.35
N GLY A 11 -11.41 -4.95 7.74
CA GLY A 11 -10.29 -4.80 6.80
C GLY A 11 -9.94 -6.11 6.11
N MET A 12 -8.91 -6.08 5.24
CA MET A 12 -8.49 -7.26 4.46
C MET A 12 -8.21 -8.49 5.33
N SER A 13 -7.59 -8.31 6.50
CA SER A 13 -7.30 -9.42 7.42
C SER A 13 -8.55 -10.03 8.03
N GLY A 14 -9.54 -9.19 8.41
CA GLY A 14 -10.82 -9.66 8.94
C GLY A 14 -11.63 -10.39 7.89
N LEU A 15 -11.66 -9.87 6.66
CA LEU A 15 -12.33 -10.51 5.53
C LEU A 15 -11.69 -11.86 5.18
N ALA A 16 -10.36 -11.95 5.16
CA ALA A 16 -9.66 -13.21 4.93
C ALA A 16 -9.97 -14.26 6.01
N CYS A 17 -10.05 -13.82 7.28
CA CYS A 17 -10.48 -14.67 8.39
C CYS A 17 -11.94 -15.13 8.21
N ALA A 18 -12.84 -14.23 7.86
CA ALA A 18 -14.26 -14.55 7.64
C ALA A 18 -14.43 -15.59 6.52
N ILE A 19 -13.74 -15.44 5.38
CA ILE A 19 -13.74 -16.43 4.29
C ILE A 19 -13.30 -17.82 4.79
N ARG A 20 -12.25 -17.86 5.60
CA ARG A 20 -11.75 -19.14 6.12
C ARG A 20 -12.77 -19.81 7.01
N LEU A 21 -13.42 -19.06 7.91
CA LEU A 21 -14.45 -19.60 8.79
C LEU A 21 -15.71 -20.00 8.02
N GLU A 22 -16.10 -19.23 7.00
CA GLU A 22 -17.21 -19.59 6.09
C GLU A 22 -16.98 -20.94 5.40
N LYS A 23 -15.78 -21.14 4.83
CA LYS A 23 -15.40 -22.39 4.15
C LYS A 23 -15.38 -23.61 5.10
N GLU A 24 -15.17 -23.39 6.38
CA GLU A 24 -15.17 -24.43 7.41
C GLU A 24 -16.56 -24.60 8.08
N ASN A 25 -17.60 -23.87 7.63
CA ASN A 25 -18.93 -23.87 8.23
C ASN A 25 -18.89 -23.56 9.75
N HIS A 26 -17.98 -22.67 10.14
CA HIS A 26 -17.82 -22.23 11.53
C HIS A 26 -18.70 -20.99 11.78
N ASP A 27 -19.37 -20.94 12.96
CA ASP A 27 -20.19 -19.76 13.33
C ASP A 27 -19.28 -18.57 13.65
N TYR A 28 -19.54 -17.44 12.97
CA TYR A 28 -18.77 -16.21 13.20
C TYR A 28 -19.62 -14.96 13.02
N LEU A 29 -19.11 -13.84 13.58
CA LEU A 29 -19.64 -12.51 13.37
C LEU A 29 -18.50 -11.54 13.14
N LEU A 30 -18.48 -10.89 11.98
CA LEU A 30 -17.54 -9.82 11.67
C LEU A 30 -18.16 -8.47 12.03
N ILE A 31 -17.48 -7.69 12.87
CA ILE A 31 -17.90 -6.37 13.33
C ILE A 31 -17.01 -5.30 12.69
N GLU A 32 -17.63 -4.35 11.98
CA GLU A 32 -16.93 -3.23 11.36
C GLU A 32 -17.54 -1.90 11.82
N LYS A 33 -16.68 -0.95 12.22
CA LYS A 33 -17.10 0.35 12.74
C LYS A 33 -17.64 1.30 11.68
N SER A 34 -17.19 1.15 10.43
CA SER A 34 -17.56 2.01 9.30
C SER A 34 -18.72 1.44 8.49
N ALA A 35 -19.23 2.23 7.55
CA ALA A 35 -20.22 1.82 6.56
C ALA A 35 -19.58 1.10 5.35
N ARG A 36 -18.26 0.83 5.37
CA ARG A 36 -17.51 0.25 4.26
C ARG A 36 -16.56 -0.83 4.76
N LEU A 37 -16.51 -1.95 4.06
CA LEU A 37 -15.49 -3.00 4.25
C LEU A 37 -14.23 -2.69 3.45
N GLY A 38 -13.11 -3.34 3.79
CA GLY A 38 -11.81 -3.16 3.14
C GLY A 38 -10.77 -2.42 4.00
N GLY A 39 -11.22 -1.67 5.02
CA GLY A 39 -10.31 -0.95 5.92
C GLY A 39 -9.49 0.11 5.15
N ARG A 40 -8.16 -0.04 5.13
CA ARG A 40 -7.24 0.87 4.40
C ARG A 40 -7.32 0.72 2.88
N VAL A 41 -7.75 -0.43 2.37
CA VAL A 41 -7.96 -0.66 0.94
C VAL A 41 -9.35 -0.16 0.56
N GLY A 42 -9.42 0.78 -0.38
CA GLY A 42 -10.72 1.29 -0.81
C GLY A 42 -10.64 2.52 -1.71
N SER A 43 -11.78 2.86 -2.29
CA SER A 43 -11.97 4.01 -3.17
C SER A 43 -13.25 4.74 -2.85
N ILE A 44 -13.32 6.02 -3.21
CA ILE A 44 -14.52 6.86 -3.20
C ILE A 44 -14.85 7.21 -4.66
N TYR A 45 -16.10 7.10 -5.02
CA TYR A 45 -16.61 7.42 -6.36
C TYR A 45 -17.39 8.73 -6.27
N GLU A 46 -16.88 9.77 -6.90
CA GLU A 46 -17.47 11.12 -6.79
C GLU A 46 -17.14 11.93 -8.04
N ASP A 47 -18.11 12.71 -8.51
CA ASP A 47 -17.98 13.64 -9.63
C ASP A 47 -17.35 13.04 -10.91
N GLY A 48 -17.62 11.76 -11.16
CA GLY A 48 -17.05 11.04 -12.31
C GLY A 48 -15.59 10.61 -12.16
N TYR A 49 -15.02 10.73 -10.96
CA TYR A 49 -13.68 10.26 -10.63
C TYR A 49 -13.71 9.10 -9.65
N ILE A 50 -12.66 8.28 -9.69
CA ILE A 50 -12.38 7.24 -8.70
C ILE A 50 -11.16 7.69 -7.86
N PHE A 51 -11.41 7.97 -6.58
CA PHE A 51 -10.37 8.36 -5.63
C PHE A 51 -10.03 7.19 -4.72
N ASP A 52 -8.91 6.54 -4.92
CA ASP A 52 -8.41 5.57 -3.95
C ASP A 52 -8.05 6.30 -2.65
N ILE A 53 -8.20 5.63 -1.51
CA ILE A 53 -7.86 6.21 -0.20
C ILE A 53 -6.33 6.22 -0.05
N GLY A 54 -5.71 7.27 -0.61
CA GLY A 54 -4.28 7.37 -0.86
C GLY A 54 -3.83 6.58 -2.08
N PHE A 55 -2.60 6.86 -2.56
CA PHE A 55 -2.04 6.11 -3.67
C PHE A 55 -1.74 4.67 -3.27
N GLN A 56 -2.39 3.72 -3.91
CA GLN A 56 -2.28 2.30 -3.65
C GLN A 56 -1.97 1.55 -4.94
N VAL A 57 -1.25 0.45 -4.82
CA VAL A 57 -0.88 -0.42 -5.95
C VAL A 57 -1.09 -1.87 -5.55
N TYR A 58 -1.75 -2.64 -6.42
CA TYR A 58 -1.81 -4.08 -6.31
C TYR A 58 -0.58 -4.72 -6.96
N ASN A 59 0.06 -5.67 -6.28
CA ASN A 59 1.17 -6.43 -6.88
C ASN A 59 0.71 -7.84 -7.24
N THR A 60 0.84 -8.21 -8.51
CA THR A 60 0.35 -9.51 -9.02
C THR A 60 1.09 -10.73 -8.45
N ALA A 61 2.20 -10.54 -7.73
CA ALA A 61 2.93 -11.61 -7.04
C ALA A 61 2.45 -11.90 -5.61
N TYR A 62 1.36 -11.28 -5.16
CA TYR A 62 0.78 -11.57 -3.84
C TYR A 62 -0.05 -12.86 -3.87
N SER A 63 0.62 -14.01 -3.76
CA SER A 63 0.00 -15.33 -3.92
C SER A 63 -1.17 -15.58 -2.98
N THR A 64 -1.05 -15.19 -1.71
CA THR A 64 -2.13 -15.35 -0.72
C THR A 64 -3.35 -14.52 -1.09
N THR A 65 -3.15 -13.28 -1.52
CA THR A 65 -4.27 -12.42 -1.95
C THR A 65 -4.89 -12.97 -3.24
N ASN A 66 -4.06 -13.42 -4.19
CA ASN A 66 -4.55 -14.03 -5.43
C ASN A 66 -5.44 -15.25 -5.17
N SER A 67 -5.16 -16.05 -4.14
CA SER A 67 -5.99 -17.22 -3.81
C SER A 67 -7.37 -16.89 -3.23
N LEU A 68 -7.58 -15.62 -2.85
CA LEU A 68 -8.86 -15.10 -2.32
C LEU A 68 -9.65 -14.30 -3.35
N LEU A 69 -9.07 -14.02 -4.53
CA LEU A 69 -9.62 -13.11 -5.52
C LEU A 69 -9.90 -13.81 -6.85
N ASP A 70 -10.99 -13.41 -7.47
CA ASP A 70 -11.19 -13.57 -8.90
C ASP A 70 -10.42 -12.44 -9.61
N LEU A 71 -9.25 -12.75 -10.13
CA LEU A 71 -8.36 -11.76 -10.76
C LEU A 71 -8.93 -11.22 -12.08
N ASP A 72 -9.71 -12.02 -12.80
CA ASP A 72 -10.37 -11.58 -14.03
C ASP A 72 -11.44 -10.52 -13.72
N ALA A 73 -12.18 -10.71 -12.61
CA ALA A 73 -13.17 -9.74 -12.16
C ALA A 73 -12.57 -8.41 -11.67
N LEU A 74 -11.27 -8.35 -11.36
CA LEU A 74 -10.57 -7.11 -11.03
C LEU A 74 -10.24 -6.27 -12.27
N ASP A 75 -10.10 -6.89 -13.44
CA ASP A 75 -9.67 -6.24 -14.68
C ASP A 75 -8.43 -5.37 -14.44
N LEU A 76 -7.33 -6.01 -14.03
CA LEU A 76 -6.12 -5.34 -13.61
C LEU A 76 -5.46 -4.56 -14.75
N LYS A 77 -5.24 -3.27 -14.56
CA LYS A 77 -4.50 -2.39 -15.46
C LYS A 77 -3.07 -2.21 -14.94
N ILE A 78 -2.10 -2.55 -15.78
CA ILE A 78 -0.70 -2.68 -15.38
C ILE A 78 0.05 -1.38 -15.62
N PHE A 79 0.82 -0.94 -14.62
CA PHE A 79 1.83 0.10 -14.81
C PHE A 79 2.96 -0.42 -15.72
N LYS A 80 3.55 0.44 -16.51
CA LYS A 80 4.79 0.07 -17.20
C LYS A 80 5.88 -0.30 -16.19
N PRO A 81 6.64 -1.39 -16.44
CA PRO A 81 7.71 -1.83 -15.54
C PRO A 81 8.80 -0.79 -15.40
N GLY A 82 9.07 -0.35 -14.20
CA GLY A 82 10.06 0.67 -13.89
C GLY A 82 9.47 1.95 -13.33
N SER A 83 10.24 3.02 -13.39
CA SER A 83 9.83 4.35 -12.89
C SER A 83 10.49 5.45 -13.72
N ILE A 84 9.87 6.62 -13.73
CA ILE A 84 10.48 7.84 -14.24
C ILE A 84 11.03 8.63 -13.06
N ILE A 85 12.31 8.96 -13.11
CA ILE A 85 12.98 9.70 -12.05
C ILE A 85 13.26 11.11 -12.54
N HIS A 86 12.80 12.10 -11.79
CA HIS A 86 13.18 13.48 -11.96
C HIS A 86 14.43 13.79 -11.12
N ASP A 87 15.58 13.87 -11.76
CA ASP A 87 16.88 14.03 -11.09
C ASP A 87 17.21 15.49 -10.68
N GLY A 88 16.25 16.39 -10.80
CA GLY A 88 16.36 17.84 -10.57
C GLY A 88 16.64 18.64 -11.84
N LYS A 89 16.89 17.99 -12.98
CA LYS A 89 17.16 18.64 -14.27
C LYS A 89 16.26 18.10 -15.38
N ARG A 90 16.05 16.79 -15.42
CA ARG A 90 15.31 16.09 -16.47
C ARG A 90 14.65 14.83 -15.91
N PHE A 91 13.70 14.29 -16.67
CA PHE A 91 13.14 12.97 -16.42
C PHE A 91 14.01 11.89 -17.05
N GLN A 92 14.30 10.84 -16.30
CA GLN A 92 15.05 9.67 -16.76
C GLN A 92 14.26 8.39 -16.48
N ILE A 93 14.11 7.54 -17.48
CA ILE A 93 13.42 6.26 -17.32
C ILE A 93 14.42 5.24 -16.75
N ILE A 94 14.02 4.57 -15.65
CA ILE A 94 14.65 3.35 -15.18
C ILE A 94 13.62 2.25 -15.31
N SER A 95 13.83 1.36 -16.26
CA SER A 95 12.97 0.22 -16.54
C SER A 95 13.75 -1.09 -16.35
N ASP A 96 13.02 -2.18 -16.08
CA ASP A 96 13.57 -3.53 -16.12
C ASP A 96 13.67 -3.98 -17.61
N PRO A 97 14.86 -4.05 -18.20
CA PRO A 97 15.01 -4.34 -19.61
C PRO A 97 14.55 -5.75 -20.00
N PHE A 98 14.43 -6.66 -19.04
CA PHE A 98 13.88 -8.00 -19.27
C PHE A 98 12.36 -8.03 -19.37
N ARG A 99 11.69 -6.98 -18.89
CA ARG A 99 10.23 -6.86 -18.94
C ARG A 99 9.74 -5.84 -19.97
N ASP A 100 10.56 -4.86 -20.29
CA ASP A 100 10.27 -3.86 -21.30
C ASP A 100 11.46 -3.71 -22.25
N MET A 101 11.48 -4.52 -23.30
CA MET A 101 12.51 -4.50 -24.34
C MET A 101 12.60 -3.15 -25.06
N SER A 102 11.52 -2.38 -25.12
CA SER A 102 11.51 -1.05 -25.76
C SER A 102 12.40 -0.05 -25.02
N GLN A 103 12.64 -0.28 -23.71
CA GLN A 103 13.43 0.60 -22.85
C GLN A 103 14.85 0.08 -22.57
N LEU A 104 15.29 -0.98 -23.28
CA LEU A 104 16.61 -1.59 -23.09
C LEU A 104 17.73 -0.55 -23.22
N PHE A 105 17.71 0.24 -24.28
CA PHE A 105 18.75 1.23 -24.52
C PHE A 105 18.66 2.42 -23.56
N THR A 106 17.48 2.96 -23.31
CA THR A 106 17.30 4.10 -22.39
C THR A 106 17.74 3.77 -20.96
N SER A 107 17.42 2.58 -20.49
CA SER A 107 17.86 2.11 -19.15
C SER A 107 19.37 1.90 -19.08
N LEU A 108 20.02 1.42 -20.16
CA LEU A 108 21.47 1.26 -20.20
C LEU A 108 22.24 2.58 -20.13
N PHE A 109 21.69 3.65 -20.73
CA PHE A 109 22.31 4.97 -20.77
C PHE A 109 21.81 5.93 -19.68
N SER A 110 20.93 5.49 -18.78
CA SER A 110 20.49 6.33 -17.67
C SER A 110 21.67 6.71 -16.78
N SER A 111 21.81 8.01 -16.51
CA SER A 111 22.84 8.55 -15.62
C SER A 111 22.52 8.35 -14.12
N VAL A 112 21.36 7.79 -13.79
CA VAL A 112 20.93 7.55 -12.39
C VAL A 112 21.73 6.41 -11.75
N ALA A 113 22.00 5.34 -12.51
CA ALA A 113 22.71 4.15 -12.05
C ALA A 113 24.05 3.98 -12.76
N THR A 114 25.09 3.57 -12.02
CA THR A 114 26.34 3.12 -12.61
C THR A 114 26.17 1.73 -13.24
N ILE A 115 27.10 1.33 -14.12
CA ILE A 115 27.13 -0.04 -14.67
C ILE A 115 27.18 -1.07 -13.52
N SER A 116 27.99 -0.79 -12.50
CA SER A 116 28.12 -1.64 -11.30
C SER A 116 26.80 -1.75 -10.55
N ASP A 117 26.02 -0.66 -10.41
CA ASP A 117 24.70 -0.70 -9.76
C ASP A 117 23.73 -1.60 -10.53
N LYS A 118 23.75 -1.57 -11.86
CA LYS A 118 22.90 -2.41 -12.71
C LYS A 118 23.19 -3.89 -12.51
N PHE A 119 24.45 -4.29 -12.45
CA PHE A 119 24.86 -5.65 -12.13
C PHE A 119 24.43 -6.07 -10.71
N ARG A 120 24.55 -5.15 -9.73
CA ARG A 120 24.09 -5.42 -8.36
C ARG A 120 22.59 -5.58 -8.26
N VAL A 121 21.79 -4.81 -9.02
CA VAL A 121 20.32 -5.03 -9.11
C VAL A 121 20.03 -6.42 -9.65
N LEU A 122 20.72 -6.85 -10.70
CA LEU A 122 20.56 -8.20 -11.25
C LEU A 122 20.91 -9.28 -10.22
N SER A 123 22.08 -9.16 -9.55
CA SER A 123 22.46 -10.06 -8.47
C SER A 123 21.42 -10.09 -7.36
N LEU A 124 20.96 -8.91 -6.90
CA LEU A 124 19.93 -8.81 -5.87
C LEU A 124 18.63 -9.49 -6.29
N LYS A 125 18.22 -9.35 -7.55
CA LYS A 125 17.03 -10.01 -8.11
C LYS A 125 17.17 -11.53 -8.11
N LEU A 126 18.35 -12.05 -8.47
CA LEU A 126 18.63 -13.50 -8.46
C LEU A 126 18.67 -14.03 -7.02
N ASP A 127 19.37 -13.36 -6.12
CA ASP A 127 19.50 -13.75 -4.71
C ASP A 127 18.13 -13.79 -4.00
N LEU A 128 17.24 -12.86 -4.34
CA LEU A 128 15.92 -12.74 -3.73
C LEU A 128 14.80 -13.44 -4.53
N SER A 129 15.14 -14.19 -5.59
CA SER A 129 14.14 -14.85 -6.44
C SER A 129 13.21 -15.78 -5.67
N ASN A 130 13.70 -16.49 -4.65
CA ASN A 130 12.91 -17.39 -3.80
C ASN A 130 12.94 -16.96 -2.32
N TYR A 131 13.07 -15.64 -2.10
CA TYR A 131 13.16 -15.11 -0.74
C TYR A 131 11.88 -15.38 0.05
N SER A 132 12.08 -15.89 1.26
CA SER A 132 11.05 -16.05 2.30
C SER A 132 11.58 -15.44 3.59
N ILE A 133 10.84 -14.51 4.13
CA ILE A 133 11.23 -13.82 5.36
C ILE A 133 11.31 -14.76 6.56
N ASN A 134 10.47 -15.80 6.59
CA ASN A 134 10.45 -16.79 7.67
C ASN A 134 11.69 -17.69 7.68
N ASN A 135 12.40 -17.79 6.56
CA ASN A 135 13.61 -18.59 6.41
C ASN A 135 14.89 -17.74 6.46
N ASP A 136 14.76 -16.43 6.63
CA ASP A 136 15.91 -15.53 6.67
C ASP A 136 16.49 -15.43 8.10
N ASN A 137 17.52 -16.20 8.34
CA ASN A 137 18.27 -16.20 9.62
C ASN A 137 19.39 -15.15 9.70
N SER A 138 19.54 -14.29 8.65
CA SER A 138 20.54 -13.22 8.68
C SER A 138 20.18 -12.13 9.70
N ASP A 139 21.19 -11.39 10.16
CA ASP A 139 20.96 -10.23 11.00
C ASP A 139 20.09 -9.21 10.28
N ASP A 140 19.10 -8.70 10.99
CA ASP A 140 18.24 -7.65 10.47
C ASP A 140 18.89 -6.28 10.70
N THR A 141 19.04 -5.53 9.63
CA THR A 141 19.58 -4.17 9.63
C THR A 141 18.60 -3.22 8.95
N SER A 142 18.90 -1.91 8.96
CA SER A 142 18.09 -0.99 8.16
C SER A 142 18.30 -1.24 6.67
N THR A 143 17.27 -0.98 5.87
CA THR A 143 17.32 -1.04 4.40
C THR A 143 18.50 -0.26 3.84
N PHE A 144 18.77 0.95 4.39
CA PHE A 144 19.91 1.77 3.96
C PHE A 144 21.25 1.07 4.18
N LYS A 145 21.48 0.51 5.39
CA LYS A 145 22.72 -0.24 5.70
C LYS A 145 22.85 -1.46 4.81
N TYR A 146 21.78 -2.20 4.59
CA TYR A 146 21.76 -3.35 3.70
C TYR A 146 22.15 -2.98 2.26
N LEU A 147 21.55 -1.94 1.68
CA LEU A 147 21.89 -1.50 0.33
C LEU A 147 23.36 -1.07 0.21
N ARG A 148 23.90 -0.36 1.20
CA ARG A 148 25.33 -0.01 1.24
C ARG A 148 26.23 -1.23 1.37
N SER A 149 25.91 -2.20 2.21
CA SER A 149 26.67 -3.44 2.35
C SER A 149 26.68 -4.27 1.06
N ARG A 150 25.62 -4.17 0.24
CA ARG A 150 25.55 -4.74 -1.11
C ARG A 150 26.39 -3.96 -2.13
N GLY A 151 26.98 -2.84 -1.73
CA GLY A 151 27.88 -2.01 -2.52
C GLY A 151 27.18 -1.07 -3.52
N PHE A 152 25.86 -0.84 -3.41
CA PHE A 152 25.20 0.16 -4.24
C PHE A 152 25.79 1.54 -4.03
N SER A 153 25.90 2.33 -5.11
CA SER A 153 26.38 3.70 -5.03
C SER A 153 25.40 4.59 -4.26
N ASP A 154 25.92 5.55 -3.49
CA ASP A 154 25.09 6.51 -2.78
C ASP A 154 24.16 7.26 -3.75
N LYS A 155 24.64 7.58 -4.96
CA LYS A 155 23.83 8.21 -6.00
C LYS A 155 22.61 7.37 -6.38
N PHE A 156 22.78 6.07 -6.59
CA PHE A 156 21.67 5.19 -6.98
C PHE A 156 20.71 4.97 -5.80
N ILE A 157 21.22 4.85 -4.57
CA ILE A 157 20.39 4.79 -3.38
C ILE A 157 19.52 6.05 -3.26
N GLU A 158 20.11 7.24 -3.40
CA GLU A 158 19.39 8.51 -3.22
C GLU A 158 18.40 8.81 -4.37
N LEU A 159 18.74 8.47 -5.61
CA LEU A 159 17.91 8.82 -6.76
C LEU A 159 16.83 7.78 -7.07
N PHE A 160 17.02 6.51 -6.70
CA PHE A 160 16.06 5.44 -7.00
C PHE A 160 15.52 4.74 -5.76
N PHE A 161 16.39 4.07 -4.97
CA PHE A 161 15.90 3.25 -3.86
C PHE A 161 15.15 4.09 -2.83
N ARG A 162 15.70 5.24 -2.45
CA ARG A 162 15.06 6.09 -1.44
C ARG A 162 13.68 6.56 -1.89
N PRO A 163 13.45 7.27 -2.99
CA PRO A 163 12.12 7.75 -3.34
C PRO A 163 11.14 6.60 -3.65
N PHE A 164 11.61 5.50 -4.23
CA PHE A 164 10.75 4.34 -4.52
C PHE A 164 10.27 3.66 -3.24
N PHE A 165 11.20 3.33 -2.33
CA PHE A 165 10.85 2.64 -1.09
C PHE A 165 10.26 3.57 -0.03
N SER A 166 10.57 4.87 -0.06
CA SER A 166 9.85 5.85 0.77
C SER A 166 8.37 5.93 0.43
N GLY A 167 8.00 5.75 -0.84
CA GLY A 167 6.59 5.66 -1.24
C GLY A 167 5.89 4.37 -0.75
N ILE A 168 6.64 3.32 -0.47
CA ILE A 168 6.10 2.02 0.01
C ILE A 168 6.10 1.99 1.55
N PHE A 169 7.21 2.36 2.18
CA PHE A 169 7.39 2.32 3.63
C PHE A 169 6.80 3.54 4.33
N LEU A 170 6.57 4.62 3.59
CA LEU A 170 6.10 5.93 4.06
C LEU A 170 7.04 6.53 5.11
N GLU A 171 8.36 6.31 4.91
CA GLU A 171 9.44 6.94 5.67
C GLU A 171 10.64 7.25 4.75
N ASN A 172 11.36 8.36 5.02
CA ASN A 172 12.33 8.92 4.08
C ASN A 172 13.79 8.51 4.36
N LYS A 173 14.07 7.74 5.43
CA LYS A 173 15.45 7.44 5.85
C LYS A 173 15.94 6.07 5.43
N LEU A 174 15.01 5.20 4.95
CA LEU A 174 15.26 3.76 4.71
C LEU A 174 15.72 3.04 5.99
N GLU A 175 15.13 3.41 7.14
CA GLU A 175 15.37 2.74 8.43
C GLU A 175 14.53 1.47 8.60
N THR A 176 13.53 1.27 7.77
CA THR A 176 12.72 0.04 7.69
C THR A 176 13.62 -1.19 7.59
N SER A 177 13.22 -2.28 8.23
CA SER A 177 13.88 -3.58 8.24
C SER A 177 14.35 -4.03 6.86
N SER A 178 15.59 -4.50 6.75
CA SER A 178 16.14 -5.07 5.54
C SER A 178 15.45 -6.38 5.13
N LYS A 179 14.88 -7.12 6.08
CA LYS A 179 14.10 -8.34 5.79
C LYS A 179 12.80 -7.98 5.10
N PHE A 180 12.13 -6.91 5.56
CA PHE A 180 10.93 -6.42 4.89
C PHE A 180 11.25 -5.83 3.50
N PHE A 181 12.35 -5.08 3.38
CA PHE A 181 12.84 -4.64 2.07
C PHE A 181 13.04 -5.80 1.10
N LYS A 182 13.76 -6.86 1.52
CA LYS A 182 13.99 -8.05 0.69
C LYS A 182 12.68 -8.71 0.24
N TYR A 183 11.70 -8.80 1.15
CA TYR A 183 10.37 -9.32 0.84
C TYR A 183 9.68 -8.48 -0.23
N VAL A 184 9.58 -7.16 -0.02
CA VAL A 184 8.95 -6.24 -0.96
C VAL A 184 9.66 -6.25 -2.31
N PHE A 185 11.00 -6.16 -2.32
CA PHE A 185 11.80 -6.21 -3.54
C PHE A 185 11.57 -7.53 -4.31
N SER A 186 11.54 -8.66 -3.61
CA SER A 186 11.22 -9.97 -4.22
C SER A 186 9.85 -9.96 -4.90
N LYS A 187 8.82 -9.38 -4.28
CA LYS A 187 7.48 -9.28 -4.87
C LYS A 187 7.46 -8.37 -6.10
N PHE A 188 8.09 -7.19 -6.03
CA PHE A 188 8.18 -6.29 -7.18
C PHE A 188 9.04 -6.85 -8.33
N SER A 189 10.03 -7.70 -8.03
CA SER A 189 10.83 -8.34 -9.06
C SER A 189 10.09 -9.47 -9.80
N LYS A 190 9.06 -10.06 -9.20
CA LYS A 190 8.26 -11.17 -9.77
C LYS A 190 6.94 -10.71 -10.37
N GLY A 191 6.25 -9.83 -9.66
CA GLY A 191 4.92 -9.34 -10.01
C GLY A 191 4.95 -8.02 -10.75
N MET A 192 3.79 -7.63 -11.24
CA MET A 192 3.54 -6.33 -11.87
C MET A 192 2.78 -5.43 -10.90
N ALA A 193 3.11 -4.15 -10.92
CA ALA A 193 2.31 -3.12 -10.27
C ALA A 193 1.04 -2.88 -11.10
N ALA A 194 -0.11 -2.89 -10.47
CA ALA A 194 -1.40 -2.78 -11.15
C ALA A 194 -2.43 -2.00 -10.34
N LEU A 195 -3.46 -1.53 -11.02
CA LEU A 195 -4.69 -1.00 -10.44
C LEU A 195 -5.88 -1.87 -10.91
N PRO A 196 -6.84 -2.21 -10.05
CA PRO A 196 -8.15 -2.66 -10.52
C PRO A 196 -8.78 -1.57 -11.37
N SER A 197 -9.37 -1.92 -12.53
CA SER A 197 -9.88 -0.93 -13.49
C SER A 197 -10.90 0.05 -12.89
N ASN A 198 -11.62 -0.39 -11.87
CA ASN A 198 -12.66 0.38 -11.19
C ASN A 198 -12.28 0.71 -9.73
N GLY A 199 -11.00 0.93 -9.44
CA GLY A 199 -10.52 1.38 -8.14
C GLY A 199 -10.21 0.24 -7.15
N MET A 200 -9.44 0.57 -6.13
CA MET A 200 -8.98 -0.39 -5.12
C MET A 200 -10.12 -0.99 -4.28
N GLN A 201 -11.27 -0.31 -4.16
CA GLN A 201 -12.45 -0.84 -3.48
C GLN A 201 -12.96 -2.15 -4.10
N LYS A 202 -12.67 -2.37 -5.38
CA LYS A 202 -13.07 -3.61 -6.06
C LYS A 202 -12.49 -4.87 -5.40
N ILE A 203 -11.31 -4.75 -4.78
CA ILE A 203 -10.66 -5.87 -4.07
C ILE A 203 -11.53 -6.36 -2.90
N PRO A 204 -11.83 -5.55 -1.86
CA PRO A 204 -12.71 -6.00 -0.79
C PRO A 204 -14.12 -6.36 -1.26
N ASP A 205 -14.65 -5.71 -2.30
CA ASP A 205 -15.99 -6.02 -2.83
C ASP A 205 -16.07 -7.45 -3.40
N ILE A 206 -15.03 -7.92 -4.10
CA ILE A 206 -14.95 -9.29 -4.61
C ILE A 206 -14.82 -10.29 -3.45
N ILE A 207 -14.01 -9.96 -2.46
CA ILE A 207 -13.82 -10.80 -1.27
C ILE A 207 -15.11 -10.93 -0.49
N CYS A 208 -15.85 -9.84 -0.30
CA CYS A 208 -17.12 -9.83 0.45
C CYS A 208 -18.19 -10.73 -0.16
N LYS A 209 -18.16 -11.00 -1.47
CA LYS A 209 -19.10 -11.93 -2.11
C LYS A 209 -18.96 -13.38 -1.63
N GLN A 210 -17.85 -13.73 -0.98
CA GLN A 210 -17.58 -15.05 -0.43
C GLN A 210 -17.94 -15.17 1.06
N VAL A 211 -18.54 -14.13 1.64
CA VAL A 211 -18.88 -14.04 3.07
C VAL A 211 -20.38 -13.79 3.19
N SER A 212 -21.06 -14.50 4.11
CA SER A 212 -22.48 -14.31 4.37
C SER A 212 -22.76 -12.91 4.92
N ASN A 213 -23.71 -12.19 4.32
CA ASN A 213 -24.13 -10.87 4.78
C ASN A 213 -24.70 -10.90 6.21
N ASP A 214 -25.36 -12.00 6.61
CA ASP A 214 -25.93 -12.17 7.95
C ASP A 214 -24.84 -12.29 9.03
N SER A 215 -23.60 -12.60 8.63
CA SER A 215 -22.44 -12.68 9.51
C SER A 215 -21.65 -11.37 9.59
N ILE A 216 -22.16 -10.27 9.02
CA ILE A 216 -21.48 -8.96 9.01
C ILE A 216 -22.33 -7.92 9.76
N MET A 217 -21.71 -7.24 10.72
CA MET A 217 -22.31 -6.13 11.46
C MET A 217 -21.53 -4.84 11.17
N MET A 218 -22.09 -4.03 10.27
CA MET A 218 -21.53 -2.72 9.90
C MET A 218 -21.92 -1.63 10.91
N ASN A 219 -21.27 -0.46 10.84
CA ASN A 219 -21.52 0.70 11.70
C ASN A 219 -21.52 0.34 13.20
N SER A 220 -20.67 -0.62 13.58
CA SER A 220 -20.62 -1.21 14.91
C SER A 220 -19.22 -1.15 15.49
N ASN A 221 -18.97 -0.17 16.36
CA ASN A 221 -17.66 0.04 16.97
C ASN A 221 -17.55 -0.75 18.29
N ALA A 222 -16.55 -1.65 18.35
CA ALA A 222 -16.20 -2.35 19.59
C ALA A 222 -15.40 -1.41 20.51
N ARG A 223 -15.82 -1.26 21.77
CA ARG A 223 -15.19 -0.39 22.79
C ARG A 223 -14.33 -1.13 23.79
N GLY A 224 -14.55 -2.42 23.98
CA GLY A 224 -13.82 -3.21 24.95
C GLY A 224 -14.19 -4.68 24.91
N ILE A 225 -13.34 -5.49 25.53
CA ILE A 225 -13.54 -6.93 25.69
C ILE A 225 -13.38 -7.25 27.18
N SER A 226 -14.36 -7.94 27.75
CA SER A 226 -14.29 -8.38 29.15
C SER A 226 -13.47 -9.66 29.30
N THR A 227 -13.17 -10.03 30.55
CA THR A 227 -12.46 -11.27 30.88
C THR A 227 -13.18 -12.53 30.39
N ASP A 228 -14.51 -12.47 30.27
CA ASP A 228 -15.36 -13.59 29.86
C ASP A 228 -15.62 -13.60 28.33
N ASN A 229 -14.72 -13.00 27.55
CA ASN A 229 -14.82 -12.89 26.09
C ASN A 229 -16.11 -12.23 25.59
N VAL A 230 -16.63 -11.24 26.34
CA VAL A 230 -17.78 -10.45 25.91
C VAL A 230 -17.30 -9.17 25.23
N VAL A 231 -17.61 -9.01 23.97
CA VAL A 231 -17.32 -7.80 23.17
C VAL A 231 -18.41 -6.77 23.47
N LYS A 232 -18.01 -5.58 23.94
CA LYS A 232 -18.90 -4.44 24.23
C LYS A 232 -18.87 -3.45 23.07
N LEU A 233 -20.03 -3.14 22.51
CA LEU A 233 -20.17 -2.14 21.46
C LEU A 233 -20.44 -0.74 22.02
N GLU A 234 -20.22 0.26 21.20
CA GLU A 234 -20.54 1.67 21.50
C GLU A 234 -22.03 1.90 21.82
N THR A 235 -22.89 1.13 21.17
CA THR A 235 -24.35 1.13 21.37
C THR A 235 -24.80 0.45 22.67
N SER A 236 -23.89 0.12 23.58
CA SER A 236 -24.13 -0.67 24.79
C SER A 236 -24.56 -2.14 24.55
N LYS A 237 -24.71 -2.56 23.30
CA LYS A 237 -24.93 -3.97 22.94
C LYS A 237 -23.70 -4.79 23.34
N VAL A 238 -23.93 -6.00 23.83
CA VAL A 238 -22.88 -6.96 24.20
C VAL A 238 -23.00 -8.22 23.35
N ILE A 239 -21.84 -8.78 22.96
CA ILE A 239 -21.78 -9.99 22.14
C ILE A 239 -20.84 -10.97 22.83
N LYS A 240 -21.37 -12.14 23.20
CA LYS A 240 -20.57 -13.23 23.76
C LYS A 240 -19.87 -13.97 22.64
N ALA A 241 -18.58 -14.26 22.84
CA ALA A 241 -17.74 -14.99 21.91
C ALA A 241 -17.02 -16.12 22.61
N ASP A 242 -16.83 -17.25 21.92
CA ASP A 242 -15.91 -18.30 22.38
C ASP A 242 -14.47 -17.95 21.96
N ASN A 243 -14.32 -17.40 20.76
CA ASN A 243 -13.04 -16.93 20.23
C ASN A 243 -13.17 -15.49 19.71
N ILE A 244 -12.11 -14.72 19.78
CA ILE A 244 -12.04 -13.34 19.29
C ILE A 244 -10.82 -13.19 18.37
N VAL A 245 -11.04 -12.63 17.18
CA VAL A 245 -9.97 -12.24 16.27
C VAL A 245 -9.91 -10.72 16.19
N LEU A 246 -8.79 -10.16 16.61
CA LEU A 246 -8.52 -8.74 16.58
C LEU A 246 -7.75 -8.41 15.29
N THR A 247 -8.21 -7.43 14.51
CA THR A 247 -7.53 -7.03 13.29
C THR A 247 -7.17 -5.55 13.29
N GLY A 248 -6.14 -5.19 12.54
CA GLY A 248 -5.65 -3.82 12.49
C GLY A 248 -5.30 -3.28 13.88
N ASN A 249 -5.86 -2.12 14.23
CA ASN A 249 -5.57 -1.44 15.50
C ASN A 249 -6.53 -1.83 16.64
N SER A 250 -7.26 -2.93 16.51
CA SER A 250 -8.20 -3.39 17.56
C SER A 250 -7.51 -4.08 18.75
N ASN A 251 -6.22 -4.39 18.66
CA ASN A 251 -5.39 -4.92 19.75
C ASN A 251 -5.38 -4.02 21.00
N LYS A 252 -5.63 -2.72 20.85
CA LYS A 252 -5.81 -1.78 21.95
C LYS A 252 -6.97 -2.14 22.88
N LEU A 253 -7.98 -2.88 22.41
CA LEU A 253 -9.13 -3.31 23.19
C LEU A 253 -8.77 -4.28 24.33
N ILE A 254 -7.58 -4.87 24.27
CA ILE A 254 -7.05 -5.78 25.29
C ILE A 254 -5.80 -5.23 25.99
N GLY A 255 -5.57 -3.91 25.88
CA GLY A 255 -4.46 -3.23 26.54
C GLY A 255 -3.07 -3.50 25.93
N CYS A 256 -3.00 -4.00 24.69
CA CYS A 256 -1.72 -4.12 23.98
C CYS A 256 -1.15 -2.74 23.66
N LYS A 257 0.19 -2.69 23.56
CA LYS A 257 0.88 -1.47 23.11
C LYS A 257 0.32 -1.01 21.77
N PRO A 258 0.15 0.30 21.57
CA PRO A 258 -0.25 0.84 20.27
C PRO A 258 0.75 0.42 19.19
N ILE A 259 0.22 0.12 18.00
CA ILE A 259 1.04 -0.11 16.82
C ILE A 259 1.47 1.25 16.29
N ASN A 260 2.75 1.41 15.98
CA ASN A 260 3.25 2.59 15.30
C ASN A 260 2.93 2.51 13.81
N TYR A 261 2.49 3.62 13.25
CA TYR A 261 2.16 3.74 11.84
C TYR A 261 2.92 4.90 11.20
N ASN A 262 3.35 4.68 9.99
CA ASN A 262 3.79 5.73 9.09
C ASN A 262 2.57 6.33 8.38
N ALA A 263 2.65 7.63 8.09
CA ALA A 263 1.57 8.41 7.53
C ALA A 263 1.87 8.84 6.09
N VAL A 264 0.83 9.17 5.34
CA VAL A 264 0.93 9.76 4.01
C VAL A 264 -0.14 10.82 3.82
N THR A 265 0.22 11.89 3.13
CA THR A 265 -0.73 12.85 2.58
C THR A 265 -0.79 12.67 1.08
N ASN A 266 -1.98 12.47 0.54
CA ASN A 266 -2.21 12.30 -0.89
C ASN A 266 -3.18 13.35 -1.40
N LEU A 267 -2.81 14.03 -2.50
CA LEU A 267 -3.65 15.04 -3.15
C LEU A 267 -3.99 14.58 -4.56
N TYR A 268 -5.23 14.80 -4.95
CA TYR A 268 -5.74 14.52 -6.29
C TYR A 268 -5.96 15.82 -7.06
N PHE A 269 -5.51 15.81 -8.31
CA PHE A 269 -5.69 16.90 -9.25
C PHE A 269 -6.27 16.38 -10.56
N SER A 270 -6.95 17.25 -11.28
CA SER A 270 -7.43 17.04 -12.65
C SER A 270 -6.65 17.92 -13.59
N SER A 271 -6.32 17.42 -14.80
CA SER A 271 -5.69 18.21 -15.85
C SER A 271 -6.00 17.64 -17.23
N GLU A 272 -6.13 18.52 -18.24
CA GLU A 272 -6.16 18.12 -19.64
C GLU A 272 -4.79 17.65 -20.16
N ASN A 273 -3.71 17.95 -19.44
CA ASN A 273 -2.36 17.57 -19.82
C ASN A 273 -2.05 16.12 -19.43
N PHE A 274 -1.84 15.28 -20.45
CA PHE A 274 -1.36 13.91 -20.29
C PHE A 274 0.12 13.84 -20.70
N PRO A 275 1.05 13.45 -19.82
CA PRO A 275 2.42 13.20 -20.24
C PRO A 275 2.48 11.90 -21.06
N GLU A 276 3.32 11.86 -22.11
CA GLU A 276 3.53 10.68 -22.96
C GLU A 276 3.84 9.40 -22.18
N ASN A 277 4.52 9.54 -21.05
CA ASN A 277 4.92 8.44 -20.16
C ASN A 277 4.08 8.38 -18.88
N GLY A 278 2.82 8.80 -18.91
CA GLY A 278 1.91 8.80 -17.75
C GLY A 278 1.60 7.42 -17.17
N ASN A 279 1.89 6.36 -17.90
CA ASN A 279 1.70 4.98 -17.43
C ASN A 279 2.85 4.41 -16.57
N TYR A 280 3.86 5.24 -16.22
CA TYR A 280 4.86 4.95 -15.19
C TYR A 280 4.53 5.66 -13.87
N ILE A 281 5.13 5.18 -12.78
CA ILE A 281 5.22 5.94 -11.53
C ILE A 281 6.37 6.94 -11.67
N HIS A 282 6.11 8.22 -11.40
CA HIS A 282 7.10 9.29 -11.43
C HIS A 282 7.64 9.53 -10.03
N LEU A 283 8.96 9.52 -9.84
CA LEU A 283 9.68 9.69 -8.59
C LEU A 283 10.44 11.03 -8.56
N PHE A 284 10.40 11.71 -7.42
CA PHE A 284 10.94 13.06 -7.26
C PHE A 284 12.00 13.15 -6.15
N PRO A 285 13.17 12.49 -6.27
CA PRO A 285 14.19 12.44 -5.24
C PRO A 285 14.80 13.80 -4.87
N LYS A 286 14.61 14.82 -5.69
CA LYS A 286 15.15 16.17 -5.49
C LYS A 286 14.06 17.20 -5.16
N ASP A 287 12.81 16.79 -5.08
CA ASP A 287 11.73 17.64 -4.60
C ASP A 287 11.72 17.67 -3.07
N ASP A 288 11.37 18.82 -2.50
CA ASP A 288 11.35 19.05 -1.05
C ASP A 288 10.09 18.47 -0.38
N ILE A 289 9.05 18.14 -1.17
CA ILE A 289 7.77 17.72 -0.62
C ILE A 289 7.17 16.51 -1.37
N ILE A 290 7.23 16.47 -2.71
CA ILE A 290 6.63 15.40 -3.50
C ILE A 290 7.54 14.17 -3.50
N ASN A 291 6.99 13.03 -3.09
CA ASN A 291 7.68 11.74 -3.21
C ASN A 291 7.44 11.11 -4.58
N ASN A 292 6.18 10.96 -4.97
CA ASN A 292 5.81 10.38 -6.27
C ASN A 292 4.52 10.98 -6.82
N ILE A 293 4.39 10.88 -8.15
CA ILE A 293 3.18 11.23 -8.89
C ILE A 293 2.77 10.04 -9.77
N ALA A 294 1.47 9.76 -9.83
CA ALA A 294 0.88 8.78 -10.72
C ALA A 294 -0.30 9.41 -11.49
N PHE A 295 -0.34 9.16 -12.79
CA PHE A 295 -1.43 9.58 -13.68
C PHE A 295 -2.41 8.42 -13.82
N LEU A 296 -3.39 8.34 -12.92
CA LEU A 296 -4.22 7.17 -12.75
C LEU A 296 -5.07 6.86 -13.99
N SER A 297 -5.58 7.89 -14.67
CA SER A 297 -6.34 7.70 -15.89
C SER A 297 -5.48 7.22 -17.07
N ALA A 298 -4.15 7.41 -17.02
CA ALA A 298 -3.23 6.84 -18.01
C ALA A 298 -3.00 5.33 -17.80
N ILE A 299 -3.31 4.81 -16.60
CA ILE A 299 -3.27 3.39 -16.27
C ILE A 299 -4.63 2.75 -16.55
N SER A 300 -5.71 3.36 -16.06
CA SER A 300 -7.08 2.93 -16.30
C SER A 300 -7.96 4.13 -16.62
N SER A 301 -8.55 4.16 -17.81
CA SER A 301 -9.47 5.22 -18.24
C SER A 301 -10.69 5.37 -17.33
N ASN A 302 -11.08 4.33 -16.59
CA ASN A 302 -12.23 4.37 -15.68
C ASN A 302 -12.01 5.28 -14.46
N TYR A 303 -10.75 5.67 -14.16
CA TYR A 303 -10.48 6.58 -13.05
C TYR A 303 -10.96 8.02 -13.28
N SER A 304 -11.30 8.36 -14.53
CA SER A 304 -11.97 9.62 -14.89
C SER A 304 -13.00 9.38 -15.98
N SER A 305 -14.22 9.83 -15.76
CA SER A 305 -15.28 9.79 -16.80
C SER A 305 -15.15 10.92 -17.84
N SER A 306 -14.28 11.89 -17.58
CA SER A 306 -13.97 13.01 -18.49
C SER A 306 -12.70 12.73 -19.28
N SER A 307 -12.40 13.59 -20.27
CA SER A 307 -11.11 13.59 -20.99
C SER A 307 -9.92 14.00 -20.10
N ASN A 308 -10.18 14.53 -18.92
CA ASN A 308 -9.15 15.01 -18.02
C ASN A 308 -8.44 13.84 -17.30
N CYS A 309 -7.14 14.00 -17.13
CA CYS A 309 -6.33 13.06 -16.39
C CYS A 309 -6.52 13.24 -14.88
N LEU A 310 -6.78 12.14 -14.15
CA LEU A 310 -6.70 12.13 -12.70
C LEU A 310 -5.25 11.90 -12.28
N ILE A 311 -4.70 12.85 -11.52
CA ILE A 311 -3.33 12.88 -11.03
C ILE A 311 -3.33 12.64 -9.54
N SER A 312 -2.58 11.65 -9.07
CA SER A 312 -2.33 11.37 -7.66
C SER A 312 -0.94 11.86 -7.29
N VAL A 313 -0.84 12.72 -6.28
CA VAL A 313 0.42 13.26 -5.74
C VAL A 313 0.59 12.79 -4.31
N SER A 314 1.64 12.03 -4.04
CA SER A 314 1.93 11.46 -2.72
C SER A 314 3.05 12.21 -2.02
N ILE A 315 2.82 12.53 -0.76
CA ILE A 315 3.74 13.23 0.15
C ILE A 315 3.90 12.36 1.39
N VAL A 316 5.13 11.98 1.73
CA VAL A 316 5.41 11.16 2.91
C VAL A 316 5.14 11.98 4.18
N GLY A 317 4.42 11.40 5.13
CA GLY A 317 4.08 12.04 6.41
C GLY A 317 2.75 12.79 6.41
N ILE A 318 2.54 13.53 7.49
CA ILE A 318 1.33 14.34 7.73
C ILE A 318 1.59 15.77 7.29
N HIS A 319 0.86 16.21 6.28
CA HIS A 319 0.86 17.59 5.82
C HIS A 319 -0.55 18.16 5.89
N ILE A 320 -0.67 19.34 6.51
CA ILE A 320 -1.98 20.00 6.64
C ILE A 320 -2.45 20.42 5.26
N ASP A 321 -3.59 19.88 4.83
CA ASP A 321 -4.23 20.29 3.59
C ASP A 321 -4.80 21.71 3.73
N ASN A 322 -4.14 22.65 3.12
CA ASN A 322 -4.53 24.06 3.09
C ASN A 322 -4.27 24.67 1.70
N GLY A 323 -4.78 25.89 1.50
CA GLY A 323 -4.63 26.59 0.21
C GLY A 323 -3.16 26.84 -0.19
N SER A 324 -2.23 26.95 0.76
CA SER A 324 -0.80 27.13 0.48
C SER A 324 -0.20 25.84 -0.09
N LEU A 325 -0.45 24.69 0.56
CA LEU A 325 0.01 23.39 0.09
C LEU A 325 -0.51 23.10 -1.32
N ARG A 326 -1.83 23.25 -1.52
CA ARG A 326 -2.47 23.01 -2.84
C ARG A 326 -1.85 23.89 -3.93
N LYS A 327 -1.67 25.18 -3.67
CA LYS A 327 -1.03 26.14 -4.60
C LYS A 327 0.43 25.79 -4.88
N ASN A 328 1.18 25.32 -3.90
CA ASN A 328 2.55 24.87 -4.08
C ASN A 328 2.60 23.64 -5.01
N ILE A 329 1.77 22.63 -4.74
CA ILE A 329 1.72 21.41 -5.58
C ILE A 329 1.28 21.76 -7.01
N GLN A 330 0.27 22.60 -7.21
CA GLN A 330 -0.13 23.06 -8.54
C GLN A 330 1.02 23.72 -9.30
N GLN A 331 1.83 24.56 -8.61
CA GLN A 331 2.98 25.19 -9.22
C GLN A 331 4.06 24.17 -9.61
N LYS A 332 4.31 23.16 -8.77
CA LYS A 332 5.24 22.08 -9.04
C LYS A 332 4.79 21.23 -10.22
N LEU A 333 3.50 20.85 -10.30
CA LEU A 333 2.92 20.14 -11.43
C LEU A 333 3.12 20.91 -12.73
N SER A 334 2.83 22.23 -12.73
CA SER A 334 3.08 23.11 -13.88
C SER A 334 4.57 23.16 -14.28
N ASN A 335 5.48 23.22 -13.31
CA ASN A 335 6.91 23.24 -13.58
C ASN A 335 7.43 21.91 -14.15
N TYR A 336 6.90 20.76 -13.69
CA TYR A 336 7.33 19.44 -14.12
C TYR A 336 6.72 19.00 -15.46
N PHE A 337 5.44 19.28 -15.65
CA PHE A 337 4.67 18.74 -16.78
C PHE A 337 4.18 19.82 -17.77
N GLY A 338 4.56 21.07 -17.51
CA GLY A 338 4.17 22.19 -18.39
C GLY A 338 2.77 22.72 -18.11
N GLY A 339 2.32 23.60 -18.99
CA GLY A 339 1.04 24.28 -18.83
C GLY A 339 1.06 25.37 -17.75
N LYS A 340 -0.09 26.01 -17.57
CA LYS A 340 -0.26 27.01 -16.50
C LYS A 340 -0.67 26.29 -15.22
N LYS A 341 -0.36 26.88 -14.05
CA LYS A 341 -0.79 26.39 -12.75
C LYS A 341 -2.28 26.06 -12.66
N ASN A 342 -3.13 26.90 -13.24
CA ASN A 342 -4.58 26.71 -13.22
C ASN A 342 -5.07 25.55 -14.12
N ASN A 343 -4.19 24.95 -14.93
CA ASN A 343 -4.51 23.72 -15.67
C ASN A 343 -4.54 22.48 -14.77
N TYR A 344 -4.13 22.61 -13.51
CA TYR A 344 -4.12 21.54 -12.51
C TYR A 344 -5.15 21.87 -11.43
N GLU A 345 -6.40 21.44 -11.65
CA GLU A 345 -7.49 21.66 -10.71
C GLU A 345 -7.36 20.71 -9.51
N PHE A 346 -7.41 21.28 -8.30
CA PHE A 346 -7.44 20.46 -7.09
C PHE A 346 -8.83 19.85 -6.91
N LEU A 347 -8.88 18.53 -6.70
CA LEU A 347 -10.14 17.80 -6.50
C LEU A 347 -10.31 17.37 -5.05
N ARG A 348 -9.34 16.65 -4.49
CA ARG A 348 -9.48 16.01 -3.17
C ARG A 348 -8.12 15.78 -2.51
N SER A 349 -8.13 15.61 -1.18
CA SER A 349 -6.97 15.15 -0.42
C SER A 349 -7.33 14.11 0.63
N TYR A 350 -6.34 13.32 1.01
CA TYR A 350 -6.39 12.41 2.14
C TYR A 350 -5.15 12.60 3.01
N VAL A 351 -5.36 12.78 4.31
CA VAL A 351 -4.30 12.72 5.32
C VAL A 351 -4.48 11.42 6.10
N ILE A 352 -3.69 10.42 5.78
CA ILE A 352 -3.82 9.06 6.30
C ILE A 352 -2.75 8.85 7.37
N GLN A 353 -3.16 8.99 8.64
CA GLN A 353 -2.25 8.89 9.79
C GLN A 353 -1.79 7.45 10.06
N GLN A 354 -2.59 6.45 9.70
CA GLN A 354 -2.31 5.04 9.92
C GLN A 354 -2.25 4.31 8.57
N ALA A 355 -1.33 4.75 7.70
CA ALA A 355 -1.27 4.26 6.33
C ALA A 355 -0.57 2.90 6.22
N THR A 356 0.63 2.78 6.75
CA THR A 356 1.36 1.51 6.84
C THR A 356 2.00 1.35 8.21
N ILE A 357 2.23 0.12 8.64
CA ILE A 357 2.89 -0.15 9.92
C ILE A 357 4.37 0.23 9.82
N ASP A 358 4.86 0.93 10.83
CA ASP A 358 6.29 1.13 11.01
C ASP A 358 6.95 -0.21 11.35
N GLN A 359 7.92 -0.62 10.53
CA GLN A 359 8.59 -1.91 10.63
C GLN A 359 10.11 -1.71 10.82
N PRO A 360 10.53 -1.31 12.03
CA PRO A 360 11.95 -1.17 12.33
C PRO A 360 12.66 -2.52 12.32
N THR A 361 13.96 -2.51 12.41
CA THR A 361 14.79 -3.72 12.54
C THR A 361 14.29 -4.60 13.69
N ASN A 362 14.28 -5.91 13.50
CA ASN A 362 13.82 -6.92 14.43
C ASN A 362 12.33 -6.85 14.82
N TYR A 363 11.51 -6.09 14.08
CA TYR A 363 10.07 -5.96 14.35
C TYR A 363 9.37 -7.32 14.46
N PHE A 364 9.67 -8.24 13.54
CA PHE A 364 8.96 -9.53 13.43
C PHE A 364 9.33 -10.59 14.46
N PHE A 365 10.45 -10.44 15.14
CA PHE A 365 10.87 -11.39 16.17
C PHE A 365 10.10 -11.27 17.49
N HIS A 366 9.30 -10.22 17.65
CA HIS A 366 8.65 -9.90 18.92
C HIS A 366 7.13 -10.06 18.93
N ASN A 367 6.52 -10.33 17.78
CA ASN A 367 5.07 -10.38 17.67
C ASN A 367 4.53 -11.80 17.77
N LYS A 368 3.71 -12.08 18.79
CA LYS A 368 2.97 -13.32 18.96
C LYS A 368 1.54 -13.15 18.45
N SER A 369 1.09 -14.06 17.59
CA SER A 369 -0.28 -14.07 17.07
C SER A 369 -1.33 -14.41 18.13
N SER A 370 -0.99 -15.20 19.13
CA SER A 370 -1.88 -15.55 20.24
C SER A 370 -1.44 -14.85 21.52
N ILE A 371 -2.35 -14.10 22.15
CA ILE A 371 -2.10 -13.38 23.40
C ILE A 371 -2.75 -14.09 24.58
N LYS A 372 -3.89 -14.73 24.35
CA LYS A 372 -4.65 -15.58 25.28
C LYS A 372 -5.18 -16.76 24.51
N GLU A 373 -5.61 -17.80 25.23
CA GLU A 373 -6.11 -19.05 24.67
C GLU A 373 -7.19 -18.83 23.59
N ASN A 374 -8.05 -17.81 23.77
CA ASN A 374 -9.19 -17.54 22.90
C ASN A 374 -9.13 -16.18 22.18
N ILE A 375 -7.98 -15.48 22.20
CA ILE A 375 -7.81 -14.18 21.54
C ILE A 375 -6.61 -14.22 20.60
N ILE A 376 -6.86 -14.02 19.33
CA ILE A 376 -5.87 -14.02 18.24
C ILE A 376 -5.77 -12.61 17.66
N ILE A 377 -4.56 -12.14 17.39
CA ILE A 377 -4.33 -10.93 16.59
C ILE A 377 -3.96 -11.37 15.17
N ALA A 378 -4.68 -10.85 14.18
CA ALA A 378 -4.44 -11.10 12.77
C ALA A 378 -4.23 -9.79 12.01
N GLY A 379 -3.26 -9.76 11.12
CA GLY A 379 -2.99 -8.60 10.29
C GLY A 379 -1.50 -8.36 10.06
N ASP A 380 -1.22 -7.29 9.36
CA ASP A 380 0.12 -6.84 8.99
C ASP A 380 1.03 -6.51 10.20
N CYS A 381 0.47 -6.38 11.38
CA CYS A 381 1.23 -6.24 12.63
C CYS A 381 1.86 -7.56 13.15
N ASN A 382 1.43 -8.71 12.63
CA ASN A 382 1.89 -10.02 13.10
C ASN A 382 2.51 -10.89 12.03
N VAL A 383 2.12 -10.67 10.77
CA VAL A 383 2.56 -11.48 9.62
C VAL A 383 2.76 -10.60 8.39
N HIS A 384 3.55 -11.09 7.46
CA HIS A 384 3.81 -10.45 6.16
C HIS A 384 2.80 -10.84 5.10
#